data_278832da7677883ccc01d119544f3d89
#
_entry.id   278832da7677883ccc01d119544f3d89
#
_cell.length_a   1.000
_cell.length_b   1.000
_cell.length_c   1.000
_cell.angle_alpha   90.00
_cell.angle_beta   90.00
_cell.angle_gamma   90.00
#
_symmetry.space_group_name_H-M   'P 1'
#
loop_
_entity.id
_entity.type
_entity.pdbx_description
1 polymer ?
#
loop_
_entity_poly.entity_id
_entity_poly.type
_entity_poly.pdbx_seq_one_letter_code
_entity_poly.pdbx_strand_id
1 'polypeptide(L)'
;MNKRAFWMIAGAMAALVVTGCGKKEEPVAAAVAPVPVVAKVIVIGLDDNFPPMGFRDEKNELVGFDIDLAKEAGKRLGLEVTFKPIDWSAKESELSGNRIDVLWNGLTITEERKANILFTKPYLENRQIVVVTDKSPITDKAQLKGKVVGVQDGSSAVDAVQKDEATAKSIKELKKFADNVTALMDLSAGRLDALVVDEIVGRYYTGKKPGEYRVLEENFGTEDYGVGVRKGDTELAAKLDKALDDMKADGAAATISTKWFGKDIVKK
;
A
#
# COMPACT_ATOMS: atom_id res chain seq x y z
N MET A 1 33.38 -26.33 58.53
CA MET A 1 33.92 -25.85 59.82
C MET A 1 33.34 -24.53 60.16
N ASN A 2 32.76 -24.45 61.41
CA ASN A 2 32.44 -23.26 62.26
C ASN A 2 31.32 -22.30 61.80
N LYS A 3 30.24 -22.40 62.45
CA LYS A 3 29.71 -22.04 63.83
C LYS A 3 29.13 -20.62 63.83
N ARG A 4 27.82 -20.56 63.98
CA ARG A 4 26.97 -20.06 65.13
C ARG A 4 27.17 -18.62 65.53
N ALA A 5 26.07 -17.84 65.56
CA ALA A 5 25.58 -17.30 66.84
C ALA A 5 24.15 -16.72 66.71
N PHE A 6 23.31 -17.24 67.56
CA PHE A 6 22.00 -16.79 67.97
C PHE A 6 22.10 -15.58 68.92
N TRP A 7 21.23 -14.57 68.77
CA TRP A 7 20.87 -13.70 69.88
C TRP A 7 19.39 -13.36 69.83
N MET A 8 18.68 -13.90 70.85
CA MET A 8 17.35 -13.44 71.25
C MET A 8 17.51 -12.32 72.28
N ILE A 9 16.71 -11.26 72.20
CA ILE A 9 16.40 -10.37 73.31
C ILE A 9 14.89 -10.15 73.26
N ALA A 10 14.27 -10.60 74.36
CA ALA A 10 12.90 -10.32 74.76
C ALA A 10 12.82 -9.00 75.56
N GLY A 11 11.77 -8.26 75.40
CA GLY A 11 11.55 -7.11 76.32
C GLY A 11 10.30 -6.28 76.08
N ALA A 12 9.29 -6.60 76.88
CA ALA A 12 8.32 -5.70 77.54
C ALA A 12 7.23 -4.96 76.75
N MET A 13 6.02 -5.34 77.03
CA MET A 13 4.75 -4.60 76.91
C MET A 13 4.76 -3.22 77.53
N ALA A 14 4.16 -2.27 76.85
CA ALA A 14 3.47 -1.15 77.47
C ALA A 14 2.19 -0.83 76.68
N ALA A 15 1.05 -1.11 77.27
CA ALA A 15 -0.26 -0.76 76.73
C ALA A 15 -0.54 0.71 77.00
N LEU A 16 -0.80 1.49 75.98
CA LEU A 16 -1.41 2.82 76.09
C LEU A 16 -2.72 2.80 75.26
N VAL A 17 -3.84 2.81 76.03
CA VAL A 17 -5.18 3.01 75.49
C VAL A 17 -5.36 4.49 75.21
N VAL A 18 -5.46 4.90 73.98
CA VAL A 18 -5.93 6.22 73.60
C VAL A 18 -7.24 6.06 72.85
N THR A 19 -8.35 6.39 73.46
CA THR A 19 -9.66 6.56 72.81
C THR A 19 -9.62 7.84 71.99
N GLY A 20 -9.54 7.69 70.62
CA GLY A 20 -9.71 8.77 69.65
C GLY A 20 -10.86 8.46 68.73
N CYS A 21 -11.92 9.29 68.77
CA CYS A 21 -12.97 9.31 67.77
C CYS A 21 -12.36 9.56 66.38
N GLY A 22 -12.21 8.53 65.57
CA GLY A 22 -11.76 8.63 64.17
C GLY A 22 -12.95 8.50 63.22
N LYS A 23 -13.21 9.52 62.45
CA LYS A 23 -14.06 9.45 61.26
C LYS A 23 -13.63 8.26 60.37
N LYS A 24 -14.61 7.43 59.97
CA LYS A 24 -14.38 6.45 58.91
C LYS A 24 -13.99 7.19 57.62
N GLU A 25 -12.74 7.10 57.25
CA GLU A 25 -12.32 7.39 55.86
C GLU A 25 -12.77 6.22 55.00
N GLU A 26 -13.64 6.50 54.02
CA GLU A 26 -13.95 5.56 52.93
C GLU A 26 -12.67 5.28 52.14
N PRO A 27 -12.42 4.02 51.73
CA PRO A 27 -11.26 3.72 50.91
C PRO A 27 -11.41 4.44 49.55
N VAL A 28 -10.55 5.41 49.30
CA VAL A 28 -10.39 6.03 47.99
C VAL A 28 -10.03 4.90 47.03
N ALA A 29 -10.96 4.58 46.13
CA ALA A 29 -10.71 3.63 45.05
C ALA A 29 -9.48 4.13 44.26
N ALA A 30 -8.38 3.39 44.30
CA ALA A 30 -7.21 3.68 43.52
C ALA A 30 -7.64 3.71 42.03
N ALA A 31 -7.48 4.87 41.41
CA ALA A 31 -7.71 5.03 39.99
C ALA A 31 -6.78 4.03 39.27
N VAL A 32 -7.38 3.00 38.66
CA VAL A 32 -6.65 2.05 37.82
C VAL A 32 -6.15 2.86 36.63
N ALA A 33 -4.83 3.03 36.54
CA ALA A 33 -4.22 3.66 35.37
C ALA A 33 -4.69 2.94 34.14
N PRO A 34 -5.05 3.66 33.05
CA PRO A 34 -5.51 3.03 31.81
C PRO A 34 -4.39 2.13 31.28
N VAL A 35 -4.70 0.84 31.14
CA VAL A 35 -3.80 -0.11 30.49
C VAL A 35 -3.56 0.42 29.06
N PRO A 36 -2.31 0.60 28.62
CA PRO A 36 -2.04 1.07 27.27
C PRO A 36 -2.68 0.09 26.28
N VAL A 37 -3.65 0.58 25.51
CA VAL A 37 -4.24 -0.17 24.40
C VAL A 37 -3.13 -0.29 23.36
N VAL A 38 -2.53 -1.47 23.22
CA VAL A 38 -1.58 -1.75 22.16
C VAL A 38 -2.37 -1.71 20.85
N ALA A 39 -2.11 -0.69 20.03
CA ALA A 39 -2.73 -0.58 18.73
C ALA A 39 -2.41 -1.84 17.91
N LYS A 40 -3.43 -2.44 17.28
CA LYS A 40 -3.20 -3.58 16.40
C LYS A 40 -2.42 -3.07 15.17
N VAL A 41 -1.26 -3.66 14.92
CA VAL A 41 -0.42 -3.35 13.75
C VAL A 41 -0.98 -4.07 12.54
N ILE A 42 -1.07 -3.38 11.40
CA ILE A 42 -1.31 -3.98 10.09
C ILE A 42 -0.11 -3.75 9.18
N VAL A 43 0.27 -4.77 8.41
CA VAL A 43 1.39 -4.75 7.47
C VAL A 43 0.85 -4.61 6.05
N ILE A 44 1.20 -3.52 5.38
CA ILE A 44 0.80 -3.24 4.00
C ILE A 44 1.95 -3.58 3.06
N GLY A 45 1.70 -4.51 2.13
CA GLY A 45 2.62 -4.86 1.06
C GLY A 45 2.48 -3.92 -0.13
N LEU A 46 3.62 -3.50 -0.69
CA LEU A 46 3.69 -2.59 -1.83
C LEU A 46 4.98 -2.79 -2.63
N ASP A 47 4.97 -2.32 -3.89
CA ASP A 47 6.17 -2.04 -4.66
C ASP A 47 6.61 -0.59 -4.35
N ASP A 48 7.78 -0.41 -3.74
CA ASP A 48 8.29 0.91 -3.36
C ASP A 48 8.99 1.66 -4.51
N ASN A 49 8.78 1.20 -5.76
CA ASN A 49 9.16 1.83 -7.03
C ASN A 49 7.95 2.15 -7.93
N PHE A 50 6.79 2.48 -7.35
CA PHE A 50 5.55 2.72 -8.08
C PHE A 50 4.99 4.15 -7.87
N PRO A 51 5.72 5.21 -8.32
CA PRO A 51 5.28 6.59 -8.16
C PRO A 51 4.07 6.91 -9.07
N PRO A 52 3.15 7.79 -8.61
CA PRO A 52 3.14 8.49 -7.34
C PRO A 52 2.35 7.76 -6.24
N MET A 53 2.01 6.46 -6.41
CA MET A 53 1.18 5.70 -5.47
C MET A 53 1.94 5.31 -4.20
N GLY A 54 3.10 4.63 -4.35
CA GLY A 54 4.02 4.28 -3.27
C GLY A 54 5.44 4.19 -3.81
N PHE A 55 6.34 5.02 -3.31
CA PHE A 55 7.70 5.04 -3.80
C PHE A 55 8.66 5.69 -2.78
N ARG A 56 9.97 5.51 -3.02
CA ARG A 56 10.98 6.20 -2.23
C ARG A 56 11.36 7.52 -2.88
N ASP A 57 11.31 8.58 -2.07
CA ASP A 57 11.74 9.91 -2.49
C ASP A 57 13.28 10.06 -2.48
N GLU A 58 13.78 11.26 -2.78
CA GLU A 58 15.21 11.59 -2.81
C GLU A 58 15.90 11.41 -1.45
N LYS A 59 15.14 11.41 -0.35
CA LYS A 59 15.63 11.16 1.02
C LYS A 59 15.51 9.69 1.42
N ASN A 60 15.10 8.81 0.49
CA ASN A 60 14.80 7.41 0.74
C ASN A 60 13.61 7.19 1.70
N GLU A 61 12.75 8.18 1.86
CA GLU A 61 11.52 8.06 2.63
C GLU A 61 10.40 7.46 1.78
N LEU A 62 9.61 6.57 2.36
CA LEU A 62 8.47 5.97 1.68
C LEU A 62 7.30 6.96 1.68
N VAL A 63 6.92 7.40 0.50
CA VAL A 63 5.92 8.43 0.24
C VAL A 63 4.98 8.00 -0.90
N GLY A 64 3.83 8.65 -1.04
CA GLY A 64 2.92 8.43 -2.15
C GLY A 64 1.46 8.61 -1.79
N PHE A 65 0.62 8.61 -2.81
CA PHE A 65 -0.82 8.77 -2.67
C PHE A 65 -1.43 7.65 -1.82
N ASP A 66 -1.11 6.39 -2.11
CA ASP A 66 -1.60 5.23 -1.37
C ASP A 66 -1.01 5.15 0.03
N ILE A 67 0.24 5.63 0.21
CA ILE A 67 0.88 5.74 1.53
C ILE A 67 0.11 6.70 2.43
N ASP A 68 -0.26 7.88 1.89
CA ASP A 68 -1.01 8.89 2.65
C ASP A 68 -2.43 8.40 2.95
N LEU A 69 -3.12 7.77 1.97
CA LEU A 69 -4.45 7.17 2.19
C LEU A 69 -4.40 6.09 3.27
N ALA A 70 -3.42 5.19 3.20
CA ALA A 70 -3.28 4.10 4.16
C ALA A 70 -2.99 4.60 5.59
N LYS A 71 -2.13 5.61 5.73
CA LYS A 71 -1.85 6.25 7.03
C LYS A 71 -3.11 6.89 7.62
N GLU A 72 -3.88 7.62 6.81
CA GLU A 72 -5.12 8.26 7.26
C GLU A 72 -6.18 7.21 7.62
N ALA A 73 -6.34 6.16 6.82
CA ALA A 73 -7.25 5.05 7.14
C ALA A 73 -6.86 4.36 8.45
N GLY A 74 -5.57 4.05 8.64
CA GLY A 74 -5.06 3.46 9.89
C GLY A 74 -5.37 4.32 11.10
N LYS A 75 -5.12 5.63 11.01
CA LYS A 75 -5.45 6.60 12.07
C LYS A 75 -6.94 6.56 12.45
N ARG A 76 -7.85 6.55 11.46
CA ARG A 76 -9.30 6.46 11.71
C ARG A 76 -9.73 5.17 12.36
N LEU A 77 -9.04 4.08 12.03
CA LEU A 77 -9.34 2.75 12.56
C LEU A 77 -8.63 2.45 13.89
N GLY A 78 -7.78 3.35 14.38
CA GLY A 78 -6.96 3.10 15.57
C GLY A 78 -5.94 1.97 15.37
N LEU A 79 -5.47 1.79 14.12
CA LEU A 79 -4.48 0.79 13.73
C LEU A 79 -3.13 1.46 13.50
N GLU A 80 -2.06 0.79 13.91
CA GLU A 80 -0.71 1.15 13.49
C GLU A 80 -0.45 0.56 12.11
N VAL A 81 -0.02 1.39 11.15
CA VAL A 81 0.26 0.99 9.78
C VAL A 81 1.77 0.88 9.57
N THR A 82 2.22 -0.28 9.13
CA THR A 82 3.59 -0.51 8.70
C THR A 82 3.60 -0.92 7.23
N PHE A 83 4.67 -0.56 6.53
CA PHE A 83 4.81 -0.83 5.10
C PHE A 83 5.95 -1.80 4.85
N LYS A 84 5.69 -2.81 4.03
CA LYS A 84 6.66 -3.83 3.64
C LYS A 84 6.82 -3.81 2.12
N PRO A 85 7.99 -3.38 1.60
CA PRO A 85 8.32 -3.59 0.20
C PRO A 85 8.33 -5.08 -0.14
N ILE A 86 7.70 -5.42 -1.26
CA ILE A 86 7.61 -6.78 -1.76
C ILE A 86 7.92 -6.83 -3.26
N ASP A 87 8.33 -7.97 -3.76
CA ASP A 87 8.28 -8.26 -5.18
C ASP A 87 6.80 -8.34 -5.63
N TRP A 88 6.43 -7.51 -6.62
CA TRP A 88 5.04 -7.43 -7.05
C TRP A 88 4.51 -8.72 -7.65
N SER A 89 5.37 -9.52 -8.26
CA SER A 89 5.00 -10.85 -8.78
C SER A 89 4.64 -11.83 -7.66
N ALA A 90 5.16 -11.61 -6.44
CA ALA A 90 4.91 -12.44 -5.28
C ALA A 90 3.74 -11.96 -4.39
N LYS A 91 3.07 -10.85 -4.73
CA LYS A 91 2.07 -10.18 -3.86
C LYS A 91 0.99 -11.10 -3.30
N GLU A 92 0.44 -12.02 -4.11
CA GLU A 92 -0.61 -12.94 -3.66
C GLU A 92 -0.07 -13.97 -2.67
N SER A 93 1.16 -14.46 -2.89
CA SER A 93 1.80 -15.38 -1.96
C SER A 93 2.23 -14.72 -0.65
N GLU A 94 2.60 -13.43 -0.69
CA GLU A 94 2.86 -12.63 0.51
C GLU A 94 1.59 -12.48 1.36
N LEU A 95 0.46 -12.16 0.69
CA LEU A 95 -0.83 -11.99 1.34
C LEU A 95 -1.36 -13.32 1.93
N SER A 96 -1.43 -14.37 1.12
CA SER A 96 -1.93 -15.68 1.54
C SER A 96 -1.04 -16.36 2.59
N GLY A 97 0.27 -16.08 2.54
CA GLY A 97 1.26 -16.56 3.51
C GLY A 97 1.30 -15.78 4.83
N ASN A 98 0.37 -14.83 5.07
CA ASN A 98 0.32 -13.97 6.26
C ASN A 98 1.62 -13.18 6.51
N ARG A 99 2.39 -12.88 5.46
CA ARG A 99 3.58 -12.03 5.57
C ARG A 99 3.25 -10.55 5.44
N ILE A 100 2.08 -10.25 4.89
CA ILE A 100 1.40 -8.95 4.87
C ILE A 100 -0.08 -9.15 5.17
N ASP A 101 -0.77 -8.10 5.59
CA ASP A 101 -2.21 -8.12 5.87
C ASP A 101 -3.03 -7.49 4.75
N VAL A 102 -2.44 -6.54 4.07
CA VAL A 102 -3.09 -5.70 3.05
C VAL A 102 -2.16 -5.53 1.86
N LEU A 103 -2.72 -5.52 0.66
CA LEU A 103 -2.09 -5.05 -0.58
C LEU A 103 -2.69 -3.68 -0.92
N TRP A 104 -1.85 -2.64 -0.92
CA TRP A 104 -2.30 -1.28 -1.22
C TRP A 104 -1.22 -0.51 -1.98
N ASN A 105 -1.27 -0.55 -3.30
CA ASN A 105 -0.32 0.11 -4.20
C ASN A 105 -0.82 0.09 -5.66
N GLY A 106 -1.92 0.79 -5.94
CA GLY A 106 -2.54 0.76 -7.26
C GLY A 106 -2.92 -0.66 -7.68
N LEU A 107 -3.50 -1.44 -6.76
CA LEU A 107 -3.84 -2.83 -7.04
C LEU A 107 -5.11 -2.91 -7.88
N THR A 108 -4.95 -3.28 -9.14
CA THR A 108 -6.07 -3.48 -10.08
C THR A 108 -6.97 -4.62 -9.63
N ILE A 109 -8.27 -4.35 -9.58
CA ILE A 109 -9.32 -5.34 -9.35
C ILE A 109 -9.54 -6.13 -10.64
N THR A 110 -9.14 -7.41 -10.66
CA THR A 110 -9.43 -8.33 -11.77
C THR A 110 -10.23 -9.54 -11.29
N GLU A 111 -10.99 -10.18 -12.19
CA GLU A 111 -11.73 -11.38 -11.84
C GLU A 111 -10.82 -12.53 -11.40
N GLU A 112 -9.62 -12.64 -11.98
CA GLU A 112 -8.62 -13.60 -11.56
C GLU A 112 -8.17 -13.35 -10.12
N ARG A 113 -7.82 -12.10 -9.80
CA ARG A 113 -7.38 -11.72 -8.43
C ARG A 113 -8.51 -11.87 -7.41
N LYS A 114 -9.77 -11.62 -7.77
CA LYS A 114 -10.94 -11.84 -6.91
C LYS A 114 -11.09 -13.30 -6.47
N ALA A 115 -10.52 -14.26 -7.18
CA ALA A 115 -10.51 -15.66 -6.72
C ALA A 115 -9.75 -15.83 -5.40
N ASN A 116 -8.65 -15.09 -5.19
CA ASN A 116 -7.72 -15.23 -4.08
C ASN A 116 -7.69 -14.02 -3.13
N ILE A 117 -8.12 -12.85 -3.58
CA ILE A 117 -8.08 -11.59 -2.85
C ILE A 117 -9.50 -11.09 -2.61
N LEU A 118 -9.79 -10.61 -1.41
CA LEU A 118 -10.98 -9.83 -1.12
C LEU A 118 -10.64 -8.34 -1.26
N PHE A 119 -11.40 -7.64 -2.11
CA PHE A 119 -11.17 -6.23 -2.40
C PHE A 119 -12.16 -5.33 -1.66
N THR A 120 -11.70 -4.11 -1.36
CA THR A 120 -12.60 -3.00 -1.06
C THR A 120 -13.35 -2.57 -2.33
N LYS A 121 -14.30 -1.64 -2.17
CA LYS A 121 -14.82 -0.88 -3.30
C LYS A 121 -13.68 -0.16 -4.03
N PRO A 122 -13.85 0.13 -5.33
CA PRO A 122 -12.85 0.90 -6.06
C PRO A 122 -12.65 2.29 -5.46
N TYR A 123 -11.38 2.73 -5.38
CA TYR A 123 -11.06 4.08 -4.92
C TYR A 123 -10.49 4.98 -6.01
N LEU A 124 -10.01 4.42 -7.13
CA LEU A 124 -9.46 5.16 -8.25
C LEU A 124 -9.66 4.39 -9.55
N GLU A 125 -9.83 5.10 -10.67
CA GLU A 125 -9.83 4.53 -12.02
C GLU A 125 -8.46 4.70 -12.67
N ASN A 126 -7.99 3.69 -13.39
CA ASN A 126 -6.73 3.67 -14.11
C ASN A 126 -6.92 3.14 -15.54
N ARG A 127 -5.90 3.26 -16.37
CA ARG A 127 -5.81 2.63 -17.70
C ARG A 127 -4.43 2.03 -17.90
N GLN A 128 -4.36 0.97 -18.68
CA GLN A 128 -3.08 0.45 -19.15
C GLN A 128 -2.68 1.18 -20.44
N ILE A 129 -1.71 2.07 -20.36
CA ILE A 129 -1.25 2.92 -21.45
C ILE A 129 0.05 2.41 -22.08
N VAL A 130 0.35 2.88 -23.27
CA VAL A 130 1.62 2.62 -23.96
C VAL A 130 2.51 3.84 -23.87
N VAL A 131 3.70 3.67 -23.30
CA VAL A 131 4.76 4.68 -23.24
C VAL A 131 5.86 4.30 -24.20
N VAL A 132 6.31 5.26 -25.00
CA VAL A 132 7.45 5.14 -25.92
C VAL A 132 8.41 6.30 -25.69
N THR A 133 9.64 6.21 -26.18
CA THR A 133 10.52 7.39 -26.23
C THR A 133 9.93 8.47 -27.14
N ASP A 134 10.20 9.74 -26.85
CA ASP A 134 9.67 10.87 -27.63
C ASP A 134 10.02 10.78 -29.13
N LYS A 135 11.20 10.24 -29.45
CA LYS A 135 11.71 10.05 -30.82
C LYS A 135 11.24 8.75 -31.48
N SER A 136 10.48 7.91 -30.79
CA SER A 136 9.99 6.64 -31.35
C SER A 136 9.09 6.89 -32.56
N PRO A 137 9.20 6.10 -33.63
CA PRO A 137 8.27 6.17 -34.77
C PRO A 137 6.90 5.55 -34.48
N ILE A 138 6.73 4.86 -33.32
CA ILE A 138 5.50 4.15 -32.93
C ILE A 138 4.46 5.17 -32.53
N THR A 139 3.32 5.27 -33.20
CA THR A 139 2.23 6.22 -32.92
C THR A 139 0.93 5.54 -32.52
N ASP A 140 0.80 4.23 -32.76
CA ASP A 140 -0.38 3.43 -32.46
C ASP A 140 -0.01 1.99 -32.06
N LYS A 141 -0.99 1.21 -31.56
CA LYS A 141 -0.78 -0.18 -31.13
C LYS A 141 -0.43 -1.13 -32.27
N ALA A 142 -0.89 -0.89 -33.48
CA ALA A 142 -0.59 -1.76 -34.63
C ALA A 142 0.91 -1.77 -34.94
N GLN A 143 1.61 -0.68 -34.68
CA GLN A 143 3.04 -0.55 -34.88
C GLN A 143 3.89 -1.25 -33.83
N LEU A 144 3.27 -1.85 -32.80
CA LEU A 144 3.95 -2.75 -31.86
C LEU A 144 4.31 -4.09 -32.53
N LYS A 145 3.80 -4.37 -33.73
CA LYS A 145 4.15 -5.58 -34.44
C LYS A 145 5.66 -5.74 -34.66
N GLY A 146 6.18 -6.89 -34.21
CA GLY A 146 7.61 -7.21 -34.27
C GLY A 146 8.48 -6.45 -33.24
N LYS A 147 7.88 -5.75 -32.28
CA LYS A 147 8.53 -4.93 -31.27
C LYS A 147 8.73 -5.69 -29.96
N VAL A 148 9.71 -5.25 -29.17
CA VAL A 148 9.91 -5.71 -27.79
C VAL A 148 9.13 -4.77 -26.87
N VAL A 149 8.10 -5.31 -26.22
CA VAL A 149 7.22 -4.57 -25.32
C VAL A 149 7.52 -4.95 -23.88
N GLY A 150 7.77 -3.96 -23.03
CA GLY A 150 8.01 -4.16 -21.59
C GLY A 150 6.72 -4.10 -20.78
N VAL A 151 6.69 -4.85 -19.70
CA VAL A 151 5.65 -4.80 -18.64
C VAL A 151 6.28 -5.14 -17.29
N GLN A 152 5.67 -4.70 -16.18
CA GLN A 152 6.05 -5.23 -14.89
C GLN A 152 5.48 -6.64 -14.69
N ASP A 153 6.27 -7.57 -14.19
CA ASP A 153 5.82 -8.94 -13.91
C ASP A 153 4.75 -8.97 -12.81
N GLY A 154 3.71 -9.78 -13.02
CA GLY A 154 2.56 -9.86 -12.11
C GLY A 154 1.65 -8.61 -12.10
N SER A 155 1.89 -7.60 -12.95
CA SER A 155 0.97 -6.47 -13.12
C SER A 155 -0.22 -6.83 -14.03
N SER A 156 -1.29 -6.02 -13.97
CA SER A 156 -2.44 -6.13 -14.89
C SER A 156 -2.08 -5.78 -16.33
N ALA A 157 -0.95 -5.09 -16.57
CA ALA A 157 -0.44 -4.83 -17.91
C ALA A 157 -0.14 -6.12 -18.69
N VAL A 158 0.33 -7.18 -18.01
CA VAL A 158 0.56 -8.49 -18.63
C VAL A 158 -0.74 -9.01 -19.23
N ASP A 159 -1.80 -9.03 -18.42
CA ASP A 159 -3.12 -9.54 -18.82
C ASP A 159 -3.77 -8.65 -19.88
N ALA A 160 -3.62 -7.33 -19.75
CA ALA A 160 -4.15 -6.37 -20.72
C ALA A 160 -3.55 -6.57 -22.12
N VAL A 161 -2.23 -6.76 -22.23
CA VAL A 161 -1.56 -7.07 -23.49
C VAL A 161 -1.97 -8.44 -24.01
N GLN A 162 -2.05 -9.46 -23.13
CA GLN A 162 -2.41 -10.82 -23.55
C GLN A 162 -3.86 -10.95 -24.02
N LYS A 163 -4.79 -10.19 -23.46
CA LYS A 163 -6.20 -10.14 -23.89
C LYS A 163 -6.39 -9.44 -25.23
N ASP A 164 -5.50 -8.53 -25.60
CA ASP A 164 -5.45 -7.95 -26.95
C ASP A 164 -4.73 -8.93 -27.90
N GLU A 165 -5.47 -9.96 -28.36
CA GLU A 165 -4.90 -11.05 -29.15
C GLU A 165 -4.13 -10.56 -30.41
N ALA A 166 -4.57 -9.47 -31.02
CA ALA A 166 -3.92 -8.91 -32.20
C ALA A 166 -2.51 -8.42 -31.85
N THR A 167 -2.38 -7.68 -30.75
CA THR A 167 -1.09 -7.22 -30.26
C THR A 167 -0.25 -8.38 -29.71
N ALA A 168 -0.83 -9.23 -28.86
CA ALA A 168 -0.11 -10.34 -28.21
C ALA A 168 0.56 -11.28 -29.23
N LYS A 169 -0.14 -11.59 -30.35
CA LYS A 169 0.36 -12.46 -31.41
C LYS A 169 1.35 -11.76 -32.35
N SER A 170 1.39 -10.45 -32.38
CA SER A 170 2.17 -9.67 -33.35
C SER A 170 3.49 -9.12 -32.80
N ILE A 171 3.58 -8.87 -31.50
CA ILE A 171 4.82 -8.40 -30.86
C ILE A 171 5.92 -9.46 -30.96
N LYS A 172 7.19 -9.03 -30.96
CA LYS A 172 8.33 -9.94 -30.96
C LYS A 172 8.51 -10.60 -29.59
N GLU A 173 8.33 -9.84 -28.52
CA GLU A 173 8.56 -10.28 -27.14
C GLU A 173 7.75 -9.41 -26.18
N LEU A 174 7.12 -10.03 -25.17
CA LEU A 174 6.61 -9.36 -23.99
C LEU A 174 7.63 -9.56 -22.86
N LYS A 175 8.50 -8.56 -22.68
CA LYS A 175 9.59 -8.62 -21.70
C LYS A 175 9.12 -8.16 -20.34
N LYS A 176 9.28 -9.04 -19.32
CA LYS A 176 8.85 -8.79 -17.96
C LYS A 176 9.99 -8.21 -17.11
N PHE A 177 9.66 -7.24 -16.25
CA PHE A 177 10.58 -6.55 -15.35
C PHE A 177 10.07 -6.65 -13.91
N ALA A 178 10.98 -6.60 -12.95
CA ALA A 178 10.61 -6.59 -11.53
C ALA A 178 9.81 -5.32 -11.16
N ASP A 179 10.18 -4.18 -11.75
CA ASP A 179 9.54 -2.88 -11.51
C ASP A 179 9.50 -2.02 -12.78
N ASN A 180 8.65 -0.99 -12.76
CA ASN A 180 8.46 -0.09 -13.90
C ASN A 180 9.64 0.87 -14.11
N VAL A 181 10.42 1.18 -13.07
CA VAL A 181 11.59 2.07 -13.18
C VAL A 181 12.67 1.41 -14.04
N THR A 182 12.96 0.14 -13.75
CA THR A 182 13.90 -0.68 -14.53
C THR A 182 13.43 -0.82 -15.99
N ALA A 183 12.13 -1.02 -16.21
CA ALA A 183 11.57 -1.08 -17.57
C ALA A 183 11.72 0.26 -18.32
N LEU A 184 11.49 1.40 -17.65
CA LEU A 184 11.69 2.73 -18.23
C LEU A 184 13.17 2.99 -18.58
N MET A 185 14.11 2.53 -17.75
CA MET A 185 15.53 2.61 -18.04
C MET A 185 15.89 1.81 -19.31
N ASP A 186 15.31 0.62 -19.48
CA ASP A 186 15.49 -0.20 -20.69
C ASP A 186 14.88 0.47 -21.92
N LEU A 187 13.72 1.13 -21.76
CA LEU A 187 13.09 1.90 -22.82
C LEU A 187 13.97 3.08 -23.25
N SER A 188 14.49 3.89 -22.32
CA SER A 188 15.42 5.00 -22.61
C SER A 188 16.70 4.52 -23.30
N ALA A 189 17.20 3.36 -22.92
CA ALA A 189 18.42 2.78 -23.47
C ALA A 189 18.19 2.07 -24.82
N GLY A 190 16.95 2.06 -25.37
CA GLY A 190 16.60 1.40 -26.62
C GLY A 190 16.63 -0.14 -26.58
N ARG A 191 16.57 -0.73 -25.38
CA ARG A 191 16.42 -2.17 -25.18
C ARG A 191 14.97 -2.63 -25.19
N LEU A 192 14.04 -1.69 -25.09
CA LEU A 192 12.61 -1.83 -25.35
C LEU A 192 12.18 -0.86 -26.44
N ASP A 193 11.16 -1.23 -27.19
CA ASP A 193 10.50 -0.35 -28.17
C ASP A 193 9.33 0.42 -27.52
N ALA A 194 8.64 -0.20 -26.56
CA ALA A 194 7.51 0.36 -25.84
C ALA A 194 7.38 -0.27 -24.45
N LEU A 195 6.72 0.45 -23.52
CA LEU A 195 6.35 -0.03 -22.19
C LEU A 195 4.83 0.07 -22.04
N VAL A 196 4.17 -1.00 -21.63
CA VAL A 196 2.76 -0.95 -21.18
C VAL A 196 2.75 -0.85 -19.67
N VAL A 197 2.08 0.17 -19.18
CA VAL A 197 2.13 0.56 -17.77
C VAL A 197 0.86 1.31 -17.37
N ASP A 198 0.59 1.34 -16.09
CA ASP A 198 -0.48 2.12 -15.49
C ASP A 198 -0.36 3.61 -15.87
N GLU A 199 -1.47 4.22 -16.29
CA GLU A 199 -1.50 5.63 -16.70
C GLU A 199 -0.95 6.56 -15.62
N ILE A 200 -1.23 6.26 -14.36
CA ILE A 200 -0.75 7.01 -13.22
C ILE A 200 0.79 7.09 -13.23
N VAL A 201 1.47 5.95 -13.43
CA VAL A 201 2.94 5.87 -13.48
C VAL A 201 3.49 6.47 -14.77
N GLY A 202 2.89 6.13 -15.91
CA GLY A 202 3.34 6.64 -17.21
C GLY A 202 3.29 8.16 -17.27
N ARG A 203 2.20 8.78 -16.79
CA ARG A 203 2.07 10.24 -16.75
C ARG A 203 2.97 10.89 -15.71
N TYR A 204 3.23 10.25 -14.60
CA TYR A 204 4.21 10.74 -13.63
C TYR A 204 5.59 10.92 -14.29
N TYR A 205 6.07 9.91 -15.02
CA TYR A 205 7.39 9.97 -15.65
C TYR A 205 7.43 10.89 -16.87
N THR A 206 6.39 10.93 -17.70
CA THR A 206 6.33 11.89 -18.82
C THR A 206 6.31 13.34 -18.32
N GLY A 207 5.67 13.61 -17.16
CA GLY A 207 5.69 14.91 -16.52
C GLY A 207 7.03 15.26 -15.86
N LYS A 208 7.72 14.28 -15.28
CA LYS A 208 9.05 14.48 -14.64
C LYS A 208 10.20 14.61 -15.65
N LYS A 209 10.05 14.03 -16.85
CA LYS A 209 11.07 14.00 -17.91
C LYS A 209 10.50 14.45 -19.23
N PRO A 210 10.15 15.76 -19.34
CA PRO A 210 9.58 16.30 -20.60
C PRO A 210 10.53 16.08 -21.78
N GLY A 211 10.00 15.58 -22.90
CA GLY A 211 10.78 15.31 -24.11
C GLY A 211 11.59 14.01 -24.10
N GLU A 212 11.53 13.21 -23.02
CA GLU A 212 12.14 11.87 -23.00
C GLU A 212 11.14 10.80 -23.45
N TYR A 213 9.89 10.90 -22.97
CA TYR A 213 8.82 9.94 -23.24
C TYR A 213 7.55 10.61 -23.73
N ARG A 214 6.75 9.87 -24.46
CA ARG A 214 5.36 10.21 -24.79
C ARG A 214 4.44 9.01 -24.61
N VAL A 215 3.16 9.30 -24.38
CA VAL A 215 2.09 8.31 -24.26
C VAL A 215 1.36 8.23 -25.60
N LEU A 216 1.02 7.03 -26.05
CA LEU A 216 0.14 6.85 -27.22
C LEU A 216 -1.30 7.21 -26.85
N GLU A 217 -2.10 7.61 -27.83
CA GLU A 217 -3.54 7.84 -27.63
C GLU A 217 -4.30 6.54 -27.35
N GLU A 218 -3.93 5.47 -28.06
CA GLU A 218 -4.49 4.13 -27.83
C GLU A 218 -3.95 3.52 -26.55
N ASN A 219 -4.78 2.73 -25.88
CA ASN A 219 -4.45 2.05 -24.62
C ASN A 219 -5.02 0.62 -24.60
N PHE A 220 -4.75 -0.11 -23.54
CA PHE A 220 -5.20 -1.50 -23.35
C PHE A 220 -6.43 -1.61 -22.42
N GLY A 221 -7.16 -0.53 -22.23
CA GLY A 221 -8.42 -0.51 -21.50
C GLY A 221 -8.33 0.12 -20.11
N THR A 222 -9.53 0.35 -19.55
CA THR A 222 -9.75 0.94 -18.24
C THR A 222 -9.86 -0.14 -17.18
N GLU A 223 -9.39 0.17 -15.99
CA GLU A 223 -9.42 -0.71 -14.83
C GLU A 223 -9.66 0.08 -13.54
N ASP A 224 -10.05 -0.60 -12.47
CA ASP A 224 -10.29 0.00 -11.17
C ASP A 224 -9.24 -0.47 -10.16
N TYR A 225 -8.74 0.44 -9.31
CA TYR A 225 -7.91 0.12 -8.16
C TYR A 225 -8.74 -0.09 -6.91
N GLY A 226 -8.41 -1.12 -6.15
CA GLY A 226 -8.95 -1.40 -4.84
C GLY A 226 -7.86 -1.82 -3.85
N VAL A 227 -8.21 -1.80 -2.57
CA VAL A 227 -7.35 -2.34 -1.52
C VAL A 227 -7.64 -3.83 -1.37
N GLY A 228 -6.60 -4.66 -1.37
CA GLY A 228 -6.72 -6.11 -1.26
C GLY A 228 -6.41 -6.62 0.13
N VAL A 229 -7.23 -7.53 0.65
CA VAL A 229 -6.98 -8.28 1.89
C VAL A 229 -7.13 -9.77 1.63
N ARG A 230 -6.71 -10.61 2.57
CA ARG A 230 -6.95 -12.07 2.47
C ARG A 230 -8.44 -12.36 2.31
N LYS A 231 -8.76 -13.40 1.56
CA LYS A 231 -10.14 -13.77 1.20
C LYS A 231 -11.07 -13.94 2.41
N GLY A 232 -10.53 -14.38 3.56
CA GLY A 232 -11.29 -14.57 4.79
C GLY A 232 -11.40 -13.34 5.70
N ASP A 233 -10.64 -12.27 5.44
CA ASP A 233 -10.55 -11.09 6.31
C ASP A 233 -11.66 -10.08 6.04
N THR A 234 -12.91 -10.55 6.06
CA THR A 234 -14.09 -9.74 5.73
C THR A 234 -14.29 -8.54 6.67
N GLU A 235 -13.92 -8.69 7.95
CA GLU A 235 -13.97 -7.60 8.92
C GLU A 235 -13.00 -6.48 8.57
N LEU A 236 -11.76 -6.83 8.21
CA LEU A 236 -10.74 -5.83 7.82
C LEU A 236 -11.14 -5.13 6.53
N ALA A 237 -11.64 -5.88 5.52
CA ALA A 237 -12.14 -5.28 4.27
C ALA A 237 -13.26 -4.28 4.54
N ALA A 238 -14.25 -4.64 5.36
CA ALA A 238 -15.37 -3.74 5.69
C ALA A 238 -14.92 -2.49 6.46
N LYS A 239 -13.94 -2.62 7.36
CA LYS A 239 -13.35 -1.46 8.07
C LYS A 239 -12.60 -0.53 7.12
N LEU A 240 -11.82 -1.07 6.19
CA LEU A 240 -11.10 -0.29 5.20
C LEU A 240 -12.07 0.40 4.23
N ASP A 241 -13.11 -0.30 3.76
CA ASP A 241 -14.17 0.29 2.95
C ASP A 241 -14.82 1.49 3.64
N LYS A 242 -15.21 1.29 4.90
CA LYS A 242 -15.81 2.37 5.69
C LYS A 242 -14.86 3.55 5.86
N ALA A 243 -13.59 3.30 6.16
CA ALA A 243 -12.61 4.37 6.30
C ALA A 243 -12.42 5.16 5.00
N LEU A 244 -12.36 4.47 3.85
CA LEU A 244 -12.29 5.11 2.54
C LEU A 244 -13.55 5.92 2.22
N ASP A 245 -14.75 5.38 2.50
CA ASP A 245 -16.01 6.09 2.31
C ASP A 245 -16.08 7.35 3.21
N ASP A 246 -15.68 7.25 4.48
CA ASP A 246 -15.62 8.38 5.40
C ASP A 246 -14.61 9.47 4.90
N MET A 247 -13.44 9.04 4.37
CA MET A 247 -12.43 9.94 3.79
C MET A 247 -12.92 10.63 2.51
N LYS A 248 -13.75 9.97 1.71
CA LYS A 248 -14.43 10.56 0.55
C LYS A 248 -15.46 11.59 1.00
N ALA A 249 -16.25 11.25 2.01
CA ALA A 249 -17.35 12.09 2.50
C ALA A 249 -16.88 13.38 3.15
N ASP A 250 -15.79 13.36 3.92
CA ASP A 250 -15.26 14.54 4.63
C ASP A 250 -14.17 15.31 3.85
N GLY A 251 -13.80 14.83 2.64
CA GLY A 251 -12.86 15.50 1.74
C GLY A 251 -11.38 15.20 2.02
N ALA A 252 -11.06 14.36 2.99
CA ALA A 252 -9.66 13.97 3.27
C ALA A 252 -9.02 13.27 2.06
N ALA A 253 -9.77 12.36 1.41
CA ALA A 253 -9.30 11.69 0.20
C ALA A 253 -9.06 12.66 -0.96
N ALA A 254 -9.95 13.65 -1.15
CA ALA A 254 -9.79 14.71 -2.16
C ALA A 254 -8.57 15.58 -1.89
N THR A 255 -8.30 15.89 -0.61
CA THR A 255 -7.12 16.66 -0.19
C THR A 255 -5.83 15.89 -0.51
N ILE A 256 -5.77 14.60 -0.18
CA ILE A 256 -4.63 13.74 -0.50
C ILE A 256 -4.47 13.62 -2.02
N SER A 257 -5.57 13.42 -2.76
CA SER A 257 -5.55 13.35 -4.22
C SER A 257 -4.99 14.63 -4.84
N THR A 258 -5.47 15.79 -4.39
CA THR A 258 -4.99 17.09 -4.89
C THR A 258 -3.50 17.31 -4.61
N LYS A 259 -3.00 16.86 -3.46
CA LYS A 259 -1.56 16.91 -3.13
C LYS A 259 -0.71 16.19 -4.17
N TRP A 260 -1.14 15.01 -4.62
CA TRP A 260 -0.34 14.13 -5.49
C TRP A 260 -0.59 14.34 -6.98
N PHE A 261 -1.81 14.71 -7.37
CA PHE A 261 -2.25 14.81 -8.77
C PHE A 261 -2.65 16.22 -9.21
N GLY A 262 -2.61 17.19 -8.30
CA GLY A 262 -3.07 18.57 -8.58
C GLY A 262 -4.59 18.71 -8.71
N LYS A 263 -5.34 17.61 -8.57
CA LYS A 263 -6.81 17.55 -8.65
C LYS A 263 -7.35 16.34 -7.89
N ASP A 264 -8.65 16.36 -7.58
CA ASP A 264 -9.34 15.19 -7.05
C ASP A 264 -9.66 14.20 -8.18
N ILE A 265 -9.04 13.00 -8.12
CA ILE A 265 -9.28 11.88 -9.04
C ILE A 265 -9.83 10.65 -8.32
N VAL A 266 -10.20 10.79 -7.04
CA VAL A 266 -10.77 9.68 -6.26
C VAL A 266 -12.13 9.31 -6.84
N LYS A 267 -12.35 8.03 -7.04
CA LYS A 267 -13.64 7.50 -7.55
C LYS A 267 -14.73 7.71 -6.50
N LYS A 268 -15.83 8.32 -6.93
CA LYS A 268 -16.99 8.63 -6.08
C LYS A 268 -17.78 7.37 -5.73
#